data_543c05f5add261d924f33b9cf7c8cfdc
#
_entry.id   543c05f5add261d924f33b9cf7c8cfdc
#
_cell.length_a   1.000
_cell.length_b   1.000
_cell.length_c   1.000
_cell.angle_alpha   90.00
_cell.angle_beta   90.00
_cell.angle_gamma   90.00
#
_symmetry.space_group_name_H-M   'P 1'
#
loop_
_entity.id
_entity.type
_entity.pdbx_description
1 polymer ?
#
loop_
_entity_poly.entity_id
_entity_poly.type
_entity_poly.pdbx_seq_one_letter_code
_entity_poly.pdbx_strand_id
1 'polypeptide(L)'
;MGAAFLLLTVLFVVSHAACKKPMTAMTEVHKGRQALMAGKAEAALAHFQRATELDRKFFYFSTLPQSAITYTGRALYQLGRFSEARQAFEHARLEFRDDSMARLYLGITLVRQGDRERGVQETTAGLRAIYQWLDYIEANLPQGVYWDINRDIRSEIERVLQQVTDRRLRAEQLIETTEWVGNRMEWEIDAARRDEQASRNRE
;
A
#
# COMPACT_ATOMS: atom_id res chain seq x y z
N MET A 1 -37.44 37.00 -8.51
CA MET A 1 -36.11 37.02 -7.87
C MET A 1 -35.83 35.87 -6.91
N GLY A 2 -36.83 35.07 -6.47
CA GLY A 2 -36.62 33.98 -5.49
C GLY A 2 -36.08 32.66 -6.05
N ALA A 3 -36.33 32.33 -7.31
CA ALA A 3 -35.93 31.02 -7.90
C ALA A 3 -34.44 30.92 -8.26
N ALA A 4 -33.81 32.05 -8.63
CA ALA A 4 -32.38 32.05 -8.95
C ALA A 4 -31.47 31.87 -7.73
N PHE A 5 -31.92 32.34 -6.55
CA PHE A 5 -31.18 32.26 -5.30
C PHE A 5 -31.20 30.84 -4.71
N LEU A 6 -32.32 30.11 -4.89
CA LEU A 6 -32.43 28.70 -4.44
C LEU A 6 -31.59 27.75 -5.27
N LEU A 7 -31.47 27.99 -6.59
CA LEU A 7 -30.61 27.20 -7.49
C LEU A 7 -29.11 27.40 -7.16
N LEU A 8 -28.70 28.61 -6.80
CA LEU A 8 -27.31 28.88 -6.44
C LEU A 8 -26.91 28.23 -5.10
N THR A 9 -27.81 28.20 -4.13
CA THR A 9 -27.56 27.56 -2.82
C THR A 9 -27.50 26.01 -2.94
N VAL A 10 -28.33 25.41 -3.79
CA VAL A 10 -28.31 23.97 -4.05
C VAL A 10 -27.02 23.57 -4.78
N LEU A 11 -26.57 24.34 -5.75
CA LEU A 11 -25.31 24.07 -6.45
C LEU A 11 -24.08 24.16 -5.53
N PHE A 12 -24.10 25.10 -4.58
CA PHE A 12 -23.01 25.29 -3.61
C PHE A 12 -22.93 24.14 -2.60
N VAL A 13 -24.08 23.60 -2.15
CA VAL A 13 -24.16 22.46 -1.22
C VAL A 13 -23.69 21.17 -1.89
N VAL A 14 -24.02 20.93 -3.17
CA VAL A 14 -23.58 19.75 -3.92
C VAL A 14 -22.06 19.76 -4.15
N SER A 15 -21.47 20.93 -4.43
CA SER A 15 -20.01 21.07 -4.57
C SER A 15 -19.26 20.74 -3.28
N HIS A 16 -19.78 21.11 -2.11
CA HIS A 16 -19.14 20.80 -0.83
C HIS A 16 -19.24 19.30 -0.44
N ALA A 17 -20.30 18.63 -0.85
CA ALA A 17 -20.46 17.19 -0.59
C ALA A 17 -19.51 16.35 -1.46
N ALA A 18 -19.25 16.75 -2.70
CA ALA A 18 -18.35 16.05 -3.61
C ALA A 18 -16.87 16.12 -3.16
N CYS A 19 -16.43 17.26 -2.59
CA CYS A 19 -15.06 17.42 -2.09
C CYS A 19 -14.78 16.69 -0.75
N LYS A 20 -15.81 16.34 0.02
CA LYS A 20 -15.61 15.68 1.33
C LYS A 20 -15.32 14.19 1.23
N LYS A 21 -15.80 13.49 0.21
CA LYS A 21 -15.66 12.02 0.08
C LYS A 21 -14.21 11.55 -0.03
N PRO A 22 -13.38 12.06 -0.96
CA PRO A 22 -11.99 11.62 -1.09
C PRO A 22 -11.17 11.92 0.17
N MET A 23 -11.38 13.09 0.76
CA MET A 23 -10.71 13.48 2.02
C MET A 23 -11.07 12.56 3.18
N THR A 24 -12.28 12.07 3.24
CA THR A 24 -12.74 11.16 4.30
C THR A 24 -12.18 9.75 4.12
N ALA A 25 -12.16 9.20 2.89
CA ALA A 25 -11.52 7.92 2.60
C ALA A 25 -10.02 7.96 2.91
N MET A 26 -9.32 9.02 2.51
CA MET A 26 -7.90 9.23 2.85
C MET A 26 -7.68 9.26 4.37
N THR A 27 -8.55 9.92 5.13
CA THR A 27 -8.46 9.96 6.58
C THR A 27 -8.60 8.57 7.19
N GLU A 28 -9.54 7.77 6.72
CA GLU A 28 -9.72 6.39 7.20
C GLU A 28 -8.52 5.51 6.81
N VAL A 29 -7.98 5.62 5.60
CA VAL A 29 -6.75 4.91 5.21
C VAL A 29 -5.58 5.31 6.12
N HIS A 30 -5.42 6.59 6.42
CA HIS A 30 -4.34 7.03 7.32
C HIS A 30 -4.46 6.44 8.74
N LYS A 31 -5.66 6.45 9.33
CA LYS A 31 -5.92 5.83 10.64
C LYS A 31 -5.68 4.31 10.59
N GLY A 32 -6.14 3.66 9.52
CA GLY A 32 -5.93 2.24 9.29
C GLY A 32 -4.45 1.89 9.21
N ARG A 33 -3.65 2.68 8.47
CA ARG A 33 -2.18 2.50 8.41
C ARG A 33 -1.53 2.62 9.79
N GLN A 34 -1.89 3.64 10.57
CA GLN A 34 -1.36 3.80 11.94
C GLN A 34 -1.71 2.59 12.82
N ALA A 35 -2.95 2.09 12.74
CA ALA A 35 -3.38 0.91 13.46
C ALA A 35 -2.64 -0.35 13.00
N LEU A 36 -2.46 -0.53 11.69
CA LEU A 36 -1.75 -1.66 11.09
C LEU A 36 -0.29 -1.73 11.58
N MET A 37 0.42 -0.58 11.52
CA MET A 37 1.80 -0.46 11.99
C MET A 37 1.94 -0.66 13.50
N ALA A 38 0.89 -0.35 14.27
CA ALA A 38 0.82 -0.60 15.71
C ALA A 38 0.40 -2.04 16.08
N GLY A 39 0.25 -2.95 15.10
CA GLY A 39 -0.19 -4.33 15.31
C GLY A 39 -1.67 -4.48 15.71
N LYS A 40 -2.48 -3.42 15.55
CA LYS A 40 -3.93 -3.40 15.87
C LYS A 40 -4.75 -3.76 14.64
N ALA A 41 -4.61 -5.02 14.19
CA ALA A 41 -5.11 -5.46 12.88
C ALA A 41 -6.65 -5.37 12.75
N GLU A 42 -7.43 -5.64 13.82
CA GLU A 42 -8.88 -5.49 13.81
C GLU A 42 -9.30 -4.02 13.61
N ALA A 43 -8.65 -3.10 14.33
CA ALA A 43 -8.93 -1.67 14.18
C ALA A 43 -8.53 -1.17 12.78
N ALA A 44 -7.39 -1.65 12.27
CA ALA A 44 -6.95 -1.36 10.91
C ALA A 44 -7.96 -1.83 9.86
N LEU A 45 -8.44 -3.06 10.00
CA LEU A 45 -9.45 -3.66 9.11
C LEU A 45 -10.73 -2.80 9.07
N ALA A 46 -11.24 -2.40 10.23
CA ALA A 46 -12.44 -1.56 10.30
C ALA A 46 -12.26 -0.21 9.58
N HIS A 47 -11.10 0.43 9.71
CA HIS A 47 -10.80 1.67 9.01
C HIS A 47 -10.68 1.48 7.49
N PHE A 48 -10.03 0.42 7.02
CA PHE A 48 -9.88 0.16 5.59
C PHE A 48 -11.20 -0.24 4.92
N GLN A 49 -12.05 -1.01 5.60
CA GLN A 49 -13.40 -1.30 5.14
C GLN A 49 -14.21 -0.02 4.97
N ARG A 50 -14.16 0.87 5.97
CA ARG A 50 -14.84 2.16 5.88
C ARG A 50 -14.30 3.06 4.77
N ALA A 51 -12.99 3.04 4.52
CA ALA A 51 -12.41 3.74 3.39
C ALA A 51 -12.95 3.22 2.06
N THR A 52 -13.07 1.90 1.90
CA THR A 52 -13.62 1.26 0.70
C THR A 52 -15.12 1.53 0.52
N GLU A 53 -15.90 1.63 1.60
CA GLU A 53 -17.31 2.04 1.55
C GLU A 53 -17.47 3.49 1.07
N LEU A 54 -16.56 4.38 1.50
CA LEU A 54 -16.57 5.79 1.14
C LEU A 54 -16.10 6.04 -0.30
N ASP A 55 -15.09 5.31 -0.72
CA ASP A 55 -14.56 5.34 -2.08
C ASP A 55 -13.98 3.97 -2.46
N ARG A 56 -14.77 3.20 -3.21
CA ARG A 56 -14.40 1.85 -3.62
C ARG A 56 -13.15 1.79 -4.50
N LYS A 57 -12.86 2.87 -5.22
CA LYS A 57 -11.69 2.99 -6.10
C LYS A 57 -10.56 3.80 -5.46
N PHE A 58 -10.63 4.02 -4.14
CA PHE A 58 -9.60 4.77 -3.46
C PHE A 58 -8.23 4.13 -3.64
N PHE A 59 -7.34 4.92 -4.19
CA PHE A 59 -5.96 4.57 -4.43
C PHE A 59 -5.06 5.63 -3.79
N TYR A 60 -4.11 5.19 -3.00
CA TYR A 60 -3.23 6.08 -2.27
C TYR A 60 -2.04 6.46 -3.16
N PHE A 61 -2.15 7.61 -3.83
CA PHE A 61 -1.16 8.05 -4.83
C PHE A 61 0.07 8.77 -4.24
N SER A 62 0.07 9.08 -2.96
CA SER A 62 1.04 10.07 -2.47
C SER A 62 2.48 9.60 -2.48
N THR A 63 2.72 8.31 -2.73
CA THR A 63 4.05 7.72 -2.69
C THR A 63 4.06 6.37 -3.40
N LEU A 64 4.02 5.23 -2.71
CA LEU A 64 3.83 3.93 -3.34
C LEU A 64 2.35 3.72 -3.64
N PRO A 65 1.97 3.50 -4.90
CA PRO A 65 0.58 3.24 -5.27
C PRO A 65 0.03 2.02 -4.54
N GLN A 66 -0.99 2.22 -3.69
CA GLN A 66 -1.60 1.15 -2.92
C GLN A 66 -3.10 1.41 -2.70
N SER A 67 -3.93 0.41 -2.97
CA SER A 67 -5.38 0.53 -2.84
C SER A 67 -5.86 0.29 -1.41
N ALA A 68 -7.05 0.82 -1.06
CA ALA A 68 -7.70 0.49 0.21
C ALA A 68 -8.01 -1.01 0.33
N ILE A 69 -8.25 -1.68 -0.80
CA ILE A 69 -8.48 -3.14 -0.86
C ILE A 69 -7.21 -3.88 -0.46
N THR A 70 -6.05 -3.45 -0.91
CA THR A 70 -4.76 -4.05 -0.51
C THR A 70 -4.50 -3.87 0.98
N TYR A 71 -4.78 -2.69 1.52
CA TYR A 71 -4.68 -2.48 2.97
C TYR A 71 -5.65 -3.38 3.76
N THR A 72 -6.88 -3.58 3.26
CA THR A 72 -7.83 -4.54 3.83
C THR A 72 -7.24 -5.95 3.84
N GLY A 73 -6.65 -6.39 2.73
CA GLY A 73 -5.97 -7.68 2.62
C GLY A 73 -4.82 -7.82 3.61
N ARG A 74 -4.01 -6.78 3.81
CA ARG A 74 -2.89 -6.78 4.78
C ARG A 74 -3.39 -6.92 6.23
N ALA A 75 -4.47 -6.24 6.59
CA ALA A 75 -5.08 -6.38 7.91
C ALA A 75 -5.63 -7.81 8.12
N LEU A 76 -6.31 -8.37 7.13
CA LEU A 76 -6.79 -9.75 7.15
C LEU A 76 -5.64 -10.76 7.25
N TYR A 77 -4.53 -10.51 6.56
CA TYR A 77 -3.32 -11.32 6.65
C TYR A 77 -2.74 -11.32 8.08
N GLN A 78 -2.61 -10.15 8.71
CA GLN A 78 -2.14 -10.05 10.10
C GLN A 78 -3.08 -10.77 11.10
N LEU A 79 -4.37 -10.85 10.79
CA LEU A 79 -5.38 -11.59 11.58
C LEU A 79 -5.33 -13.11 11.33
N GLY A 80 -4.47 -13.61 10.45
CA GLY A 80 -4.43 -15.02 10.05
C GLY A 80 -5.61 -15.45 9.16
N ARG A 81 -6.44 -14.51 8.70
CA ARG A 81 -7.60 -14.74 7.82
C ARG A 81 -7.16 -14.87 6.37
N PHE A 82 -6.28 -15.84 6.10
CA PHE A 82 -5.57 -15.96 4.82
C PHE A 82 -6.47 -16.14 3.61
N SER A 83 -7.60 -16.85 3.73
CA SER A 83 -8.52 -17.02 2.60
C SER A 83 -9.18 -15.70 2.18
N GLU A 84 -9.54 -14.86 3.13
CA GLU A 84 -10.14 -13.55 2.86
C GLU A 84 -9.06 -12.55 2.40
N ALA A 85 -7.87 -12.62 2.98
CA ALA A 85 -6.72 -11.83 2.54
C ALA A 85 -6.39 -12.11 1.06
N ARG A 86 -6.34 -13.39 0.66
CA ARG A 86 -6.14 -13.80 -0.72
C ARG A 86 -7.19 -13.19 -1.66
N GLN A 87 -8.48 -13.29 -1.31
CA GLN A 87 -9.55 -12.71 -2.12
C GLN A 87 -9.38 -11.20 -2.29
N ALA A 88 -9.04 -10.48 -1.21
CA ALA A 88 -8.79 -9.05 -1.25
C ALA A 88 -7.60 -8.71 -2.17
N PHE A 89 -6.49 -9.43 -2.07
CA PHE A 89 -5.33 -9.19 -2.94
C PHE A 89 -5.57 -9.56 -4.40
N GLU A 90 -6.26 -10.66 -4.67
CA GLU A 90 -6.65 -11.04 -6.05
C GLU A 90 -7.56 -9.97 -6.66
N HIS A 91 -8.51 -9.43 -5.89
CA HIS A 91 -9.38 -8.34 -6.31
C HIS A 91 -8.57 -7.05 -6.58
N ALA A 92 -7.71 -6.66 -5.64
CA ALA A 92 -6.85 -5.48 -5.82
C ALA A 92 -6.02 -5.57 -7.10
N ARG A 93 -5.43 -6.72 -7.41
CA ARG A 93 -4.64 -6.94 -8.62
C ARG A 93 -5.44 -6.84 -9.93
N LEU A 94 -6.72 -7.18 -9.90
CA LEU A 94 -7.60 -7.04 -11.07
C LEU A 94 -7.97 -5.58 -11.34
N GLU A 95 -8.23 -4.81 -10.27
CA GLU A 95 -8.62 -3.40 -10.40
C GLU A 95 -7.41 -2.46 -10.52
N PHE A 96 -6.30 -2.74 -9.84
CA PHE A 96 -5.13 -1.86 -9.73
C PHE A 96 -3.85 -2.61 -10.14
N ARG A 97 -3.55 -2.58 -11.43
CA ARG A 97 -2.43 -3.35 -12.00
C ARG A 97 -1.06 -2.96 -11.43
N ASP A 98 -0.93 -1.69 -11.03
CA ASP A 98 0.32 -1.12 -10.50
C ASP A 98 0.45 -1.24 -8.98
N ASP A 99 -0.50 -1.91 -8.32
CA ASP A 99 -0.44 -2.19 -6.88
C ASP A 99 0.53 -3.34 -6.61
N SER A 100 1.81 -3.02 -6.51
CA SER A 100 2.87 -3.98 -6.25
C SER A 100 2.75 -4.64 -4.86
N MET A 101 2.18 -3.93 -3.89
CA MET A 101 1.94 -4.46 -2.54
C MET A 101 0.85 -5.53 -2.53
N ALA A 102 -0.19 -5.40 -3.36
CA ALA A 102 -1.19 -6.46 -3.54
C ALA A 102 -0.54 -7.76 -4.03
N ARG A 103 0.35 -7.66 -5.01
CA ARG A 103 1.09 -8.81 -5.53
C ARG A 103 2.02 -9.42 -4.50
N LEU A 104 2.76 -8.58 -3.80
CA LEU A 104 3.70 -8.97 -2.77
C LEU A 104 3.02 -9.79 -1.66
N TYR A 105 1.94 -9.26 -1.10
CA TYR A 105 1.21 -9.93 -0.01
C TYR A 105 0.34 -11.10 -0.50
N LEU A 106 -0.15 -11.08 -1.74
CA LEU A 106 -0.77 -12.27 -2.35
C LEU A 106 0.21 -13.45 -2.34
N GLY A 107 1.46 -13.19 -2.73
CA GLY A 107 2.48 -14.23 -2.80
C GLY A 107 2.70 -14.93 -1.46
N ILE A 108 2.96 -14.18 -0.38
CA ILE A 108 3.17 -14.81 0.94
C ILE A 108 1.88 -15.42 1.52
N THR A 109 0.72 -14.88 1.15
CA THR A 109 -0.57 -15.49 1.53
C THR A 109 -0.72 -16.87 0.89
N LEU A 110 -0.37 -17.01 -0.38
CA LEU A 110 -0.35 -18.28 -1.09
C LEU A 110 0.64 -19.27 -0.48
N VAL A 111 1.86 -18.81 -0.12
CA VAL A 111 2.84 -19.65 0.59
C VAL A 111 2.27 -20.17 1.90
N ARG A 112 1.62 -19.31 2.70
CA ARG A 112 0.96 -19.70 3.96
C ARG A 112 -0.18 -20.71 3.76
N GLN A 113 -0.82 -20.71 2.60
CA GLN A 113 -1.89 -21.64 2.22
C GLN A 113 -1.35 -22.94 1.55
N GLY A 114 -0.04 -23.09 1.39
CA GLY A 114 0.59 -24.27 0.81
C GLY A 114 0.82 -24.21 -0.71
N ASP A 115 0.34 -23.17 -1.40
CA ASP A 115 0.61 -22.92 -2.82
C ASP A 115 1.98 -22.22 -2.98
N ARG A 116 3.03 -22.99 -2.72
CA ARG A 116 4.40 -22.45 -2.65
C ARG A 116 4.89 -21.93 -4.00
N GLU A 117 4.62 -22.65 -5.07
CA GLU A 117 5.15 -22.31 -6.40
C GLU A 117 4.59 -20.96 -6.87
N ARG A 118 3.27 -20.84 -6.90
CA ARG A 118 2.59 -19.57 -7.26
C ARG A 118 2.94 -18.47 -6.27
N GLY A 119 3.03 -18.79 -4.98
CA GLY A 119 3.39 -17.85 -3.93
C GLY A 119 4.78 -17.24 -4.14
N VAL A 120 5.80 -18.06 -4.45
CA VAL A 120 7.16 -17.57 -4.78
C VAL A 120 7.15 -16.70 -6.03
N GLN A 121 6.41 -17.10 -7.07
CA GLN A 121 6.30 -16.33 -8.32
C GLN A 121 5.70 -14.93 -8.06
N GLU A 122 4.59 -14.86 -7.34
CA GLU A 122 3.91 -13.58 -7.04
C GLU A 122 4.74 -12.70 -6.11
N THR A 123 5.34 -13.27 -5.06
CA THR A 123 6.21 -12.50 -4.16
C THR A 123 7.41 -11.93 -4.91
N THR A 124 8.08 -12.76 -5.71
CA THR A 124 9.24 -12.33 -6.50
C THR A 124 8.89 -11.20 -7.47
N ALA A 125 7.73 -11.30 -8.12
CA ALA A 125 7.26 -10.26 -9.02
C ALA A 125 6.90 -8.96 -8.27
N GLY A 126 6.30 -9.07 -7.07
CA GLY A 126 6.01 -7.92 -6.20
C GLY A 126 7.29 -7.22 -5.73
N LEU A 127 8.29 -7.99 -5.27
CA LEU A 127 9.59 -7.45 -4.86
C LEU A 127 10.30 -6.71 -6.00
N ARG A 128 10.33 -7.30 -7.20
CA ARG A 128 10.89 -6.63 -8.38
C ARG A 128 10.17 -5.35 -8.73
N ALA A 129 8.85 -5.33 -8.64
CA ALA A 129 8.06 -4.13 -8.93
C ALA A 129 8.36 -2.99 -7.93
N ILE A 130 8.50 -3.31 -6.64
CA ILE A 130 8.90 -2.34 -5.61
C ILE A 130 10.31 -1.82 -5.87
N TYR A 131 11.27 -2.71 -6.18
CA TYR A 131 12.64 -2.33 -6.52
C TYR A 131 12.68 -1.36 -7.70
N GLN A 132 12.01 -1.72 -8.81
CA GLN A 132 11.94 -0.90 -10.01
C GLN A 132 11.26 0.45 -9.75
N TRP A 133 10.25 0.47 -8.90
CA TRP A 133 9.59 1.71 -8.51
C TRP A 133 10.54 2.61 -7.71
N LEU A 134 11.30 2.07 -6.74
CA LEU A 134 12.31 2.84 -5.98
C LEU A 134 13.39 3.42 -6.90
N ASP A 135 13.90 2.64 -7.83
CA ASP A 135 14.90 3.12 -8.81
C ASP A 135 14.31 4.20 -9.73
N TYR A 136 13.05 4.01 -10.17
CA TYR A 136 12.37 4.98 -11.02
C TYR A 136 12.18 6.33 -10.34
N ILE A 137 11.69 6.34 -9.09
CA ILE A 137 11.44 7.60 -8.38
C ILE A 137 12.75 8.32 -8.04
N GLU A 138 13.81 7.60 -7.67
CA GLU A 138 15.12 8.17 -7.40
C GLU A 138 15.69 8.85 -8.66
N ALA A 139 15.55 8.24 -9.82
CA ALA A 139 16.09 8.74 -11.07
C ALA A 139 15.26 9.85 -11.72
N ASN A 140 13.94 9.91 -11.47
CA ASN A 140 13.03 10.74 -12.26
C ASN A 140 12.25 11.79 -11.45
N LEU A 141 12.19 11.68 -10.12
CA LEU A 141 11.38 12.57 -9.29
C LEU A 141 12.25 13.27 -8.23
N PRO A 142 12.10 14.60 -8.05
CA PRO A 142 12.88 15.33 -7.05
C PRO A 142 12.74 14.77 -5.62
N GLN A 143 11.54 14.29 -5.26
CA GLN A 143 11.29 13.67 -3.96
C GLN A 143 11.83 12.24 -3.85
N GLY A 144 12.27 11.62 -4.93
CA GLY A 144 12.81 10.26 -4.93
C GLY A 144 14.08 10.11 -4.08
N VAL A 145 14.84 11.19 -3.93
CA VAL A 145 16.05 11.23 -3.09
C VAL A 145 15.79 11.01 -1.59
N TYR A 146 14.56 11.13 -1.16
CA TYR A 146 14.15 10.90 0.24
C TYR A 146 13.69 9.46 0.52
N TRP A 147 13.70 8.59 -0.51
CA TRP A 147 13.24 7.21 -0.40
C TRP A 147 14.41 6.23 -0.35
N ASP A 148 14.34 5.32 0.63
CA ASP A 148 15.35 4.25 0.79
C ASP A 148 16.79 4.79 0.68
N ILE A 149 17.07 5.89 1.39
CA ILE A 149 18.33 6.66 1.31
C ILE A 149 19.56 5.77 1.50
N ASN A 150 19.48 4.81 2.43
CA ASN A 150 20.56 3.87 2.71
C ASN A 150 20.51 2.62 1.82
N ARG A 151 19.57 2.53 0.89
CA ARG A 151 19.31 1.37 0.03
C ARG A 151 19.02 0.07 0.81
N ASP A 152 18.51 0.16 2.03
CA ASP A 152 18.24 -1.00 2.89
C ASP A 152 17.17 -1.91 2.26
N ILE A 153 16.09 -1.32 1.70
CA ILE A 153 15.01 -2.06 1.07
C ILE A 153 15.50 -2.73 -0.21
N ARG A 154 16.19 -1.97 -1.07
CA ARG A 154 16.72 -2.49 -2.33
C ARG A 154 17.73 -3.61 -2.10
N SER A 155 18.65 -3.43 -1.15
CA SER A 155 19.65 -4.44 -0.80
C SER A 155 19.01 -5.74 -0.29
N GLU A 156 17.96 -5.64 0.53
CA GLU A 156 17.26 -6.81 1.04
C GLU A 156 16.47 -7.53 -0.07
N ILE A 157 15.85 -6.77 -0.99
CA ILE A 157 15.19 -7.32 -2.16
C ILE A 157 16.19 -8.06 -3.05
N GLU A 158 17.32 -7.45 -3.38
CA GLU A 158 18.40 -8.08 -4.17
C GLU A 158 18.86 -9.40 -3.56
N ARG A 159 19.11 -9.38 -2.24
CA ARG A 159 19.55 -10.57 -1.49
C ARG A 159 18.55 -11.72 -1.62
N VAL A 160 17.25 -11.44 -1.46
CA VAL A 160 16.21 -12.47 -1.56
C VAL A 160 16.03 -12.95 -3.00
N LEU A 161 16.03 -12.04 -3.97
CA LEU A 161 15.92 -12.41 -5.38
C LEU A 161 17.07 -13.32 -5.81
N GLN A 162 18.29 -13.08 -5.33
CA GLN A 162 19.44 -13.96 -5.56
C GLN A 162 19.22 -15.33 -4.93
N GLN A 163 18.73 -15.41 -3.70
CA GLN A 163 18.45 -16.69 -3.03
C GLN A 163 17.35 -17.51 -3.73
N VAL A 164 16.34 -16.84 -4.30
CA VAL A 164 15.33 -17.52 -5.16
C VAL A 164 16.01 -18.13 -6.38
N THR A 165 16.86 -17.38 -7.05
CA THR A 165 17.60 -17.85 -8.24
C THR A 165 18.48 -19.05 -7.91
N ASP A 166 19.16 -19.03 -6.78
CA ASP A 166 20.05 -20.11 -6.30
C ASP A 166 19.28 -21.30 -5.71
N ARG A 167 17.95 -21.26 -5.68
CA ARG A 167 17.06 -22.27 -5.06
C ARG A 167 17.38 -22.55 -3.59
N ARG A 168 17.91 -21.56 -2.87
CA ARG A 168 18.32 -21.68 -1.45
C ARG A 168 17.29 -21.10 -0.48
N LEU A 169 16.25 -20.42 -1.00
CA LEU A 169 15.28 -19.73 -0.18
C LEU A 169 14.30 -20.69 0.47
N ARG A 170 14.16 -20.58 1.80
CA ARG A 170 13.11 -21.25 2.58
C ARG A 170 11.84 -20.41 2.57
N ALA A 171 10.68 -21.09 2.70
CA ALA A 171 9.37 -20.43 2.70
C ALA A 171 9.25 -19.39 3.84
N GLU A 172 9.72 -19.75 5.04
CA GLU A 172 9.70 -18.89 6.21
C GLU A 172 10.50 -17.60 5.96
N GLN A 173 11.69 -17.73 5.40
CA GLN A 173 12.57 -16.61 5.09
C GLN A 173 11.96 -15.68 4.04
N LEU A 174 11.29 -16.24 3.01
CA LEU A 174 10.56 -15.43 2.03
C LEU A 174 9.45 -14.62 2.69
N ILE A 175 8.70 -15.24 3.59
CA ILE A 175 7.63 -14.57 4.34
C ILE A 175 8.20 -13.44 5.21
N GLU A 176 9.20 -13.73 6.03
CA GLU A 176 9.85 -12.77 6.94
C GLU A 176 10.39 -11.55 6.16
N THR A 177 11.13 -11.79 5.08
CA THR A 177 11.63 -10.68 4.26
C THR A 177 10.51 -9.88 3.62
N THR A 178 9.47 -10.54 3.13
CA THR A 178 8.34 -9.85 2.51
C THR A 178 7.59 -8.98 3.50
N GLU A 179 7.33 -9.50 4.69
CA GLU A 179 6.72 -8.74 5.80
C GLU A 179 7.60 -7.55 6.19
N TRP A 180 8.92 -7.75 6.27
CA TRP A 180 9.87 -6.68 6.55
C TRP A 180 9.85 -5.60 5.46
N VAL A 181 9.94 -5.97 4.19
CA VAL A 181 9.86 -5.02 3.06
C VAL A 181 8.55 -4.25 3.10
N GLY A 182 7.42 -4.95 3.26
CA GLY A 182 6.11 -4.30 3.33
C GLY A 182 5.98 -3.30 4.47
N ASN A 183 6.50 -3.65 5.66
CA ASN A 183 6.49 -2.75 6.81
C ASN A 183 7.48 -1.60 6.62
N ARG A 184 8.68 -1.85 6.08
CA ARG A 184 9.66 -0.81 5.82
C ARG A 184 9.15 0.21 4.81
N MET A 185 8.46 -0.21 3.76
CA MET A 185 7.82 0.70 2.81
C MET A 185 6.78 1.61 3.47
N GLU A 186 6.02 1.14 4.46
CA GLU A 186 5.10 2.00 5.22
C GLU A 186 5.85 3.08 6.04
N TRP A 187 7.00 2.71 6.63
CA TRP A 187 7.85 3.67 7.32
C TRP A 187 8.43 4.71 6.37
N GLU A 188 8.86 4.29 5.18
CA GLU A 188 9.41 5.18 4.15
C GLU A 188 8.38 6.22 3.67
N ILE A 189 7.09 5.86 3.56
CA ILE A 189 6.01 6.81 3.24
C ILE A 189 6.02 8.00 4.20
N ASP A 190 6.16 7.75 5.48
CA ASP A 190 6.12 8.79 6.50
C ASP A 190 7.48 9.50 6.66
N ALA A 191 8.60 8.79 6.45
CA ALA A 191 9.94 9.35 6.48
C ALA A 191 10.16 10.34 5.31
N ALA A 192 9.92 9.91 4.09
CA ALA A 192 10.09 10.73 2.90
C ALA A 192 9.25 12.02 2.95
N ARG A 193 8.02 11.95 3.48
CA ARG A 193 7.19 13.15 3.69
C ARG A 193 7.79 14.13 4.68
N ARG A 194 8.34 13.63 5.80
CA ARG A 194 8.98 14.51 6.79
C ARG A 194 10.19 15.19 6.21
N ASP A 195 11.02 14.47 5.47
CA ASP A 195 12.26 14.96 4.91
C ASP A 195 12.00 15.97 3.78
N GLU A 196 10.99 15.72 2.94
CA GLU A 196 10.51 16.68 1.94
C GLU A 196 10.00 17.98 2.59
N GLN A 197 9.20 17.88 3.67
CA GLN A 197 8.71 19.05 4.41
C GLN A 197 9.87 19.82 5.06
N ALA A 198 10.84 19.11 5.66
CA ALA A 198 11.99 19.73 6.28
C ALA A 198 12.90 20.45 5.26
N SER A 199 12.99 19.93 4.03
CA SER A 199 13.72 20.59 2.94
C SER A 199 13.04 21.89 2.51
N ARG A 200 11.72 21.85 2.26
CA ARG A 200 10.94 23.04 1.88
C ARG A 200 10.98 24.17 2.91
N ASN A 201 11.10 23.84 4.19
CA ASN A 201 11.18 24.85 5.26
C ASN A 201 12.58 25.48 5.40
N ARG A 202 13.58 24.99 4.65
CA ARG A 202 14.95 25.54 4.64
C ARG A 202 15.27 26.43 3.44
N GLU A 203 14.37 26.43 2.45
CA GLU A 203 14.37 27.34 1.29
C GLU A 203 13.63 28.64 1.58
#